data_901fccf8da7e1207be7daa64f035f803
#
_entry.id   901fccf8da7e1207be7daa64f035f803
#
_cell.length_a   1.000
_cell.length_b   1.000
_cell.length_c   1.000
_cell.angle_alpha   90.00
_cell.angle_beta   90.00
_cell.angle_gamma   90.00
#
_symmetry.space_group_name_H-M   'P 1'
#
loop_
_entity.id
_entity.type
_entity.pdbx_description
1 polymer ?
#
loop_
_entity_poly.entity_id
_entity_poly.type
_entity_poly.pdbx_seq_one_letter_code
_entity_poly.pdbx_strand_id
1 'polypeptide(L)'
;MALETLQRAMLAALHAHGFDDLEPHHLDVLQHPGPQGMRPSDLATRLRISKQALNYKLGELERLGYLERRPDPDDLRSRRIGLTDRGRSIIPVIRNAVRETEREWAAVLGSDRLEELRSTLLALHDENGT
;
A
#
# COMPACT_ATOMS: atom_id res chain seq x y z
N MET A 1 -15.97 -9.60 3.75
CA MET A 1 -15.01 -9.52 4.85
C MET A 1 -14.47 -8.11 5.02
N ALA A 2 -14.01 -7.77 6.23
CA ALA A 2 -13.55 -6.41 6.57
C ALA A 2 -12.40 -5.93 5.68
N LEU A 3 -11.41 -6.78 5.41
CA LEU A 3 -10.27 -6.43 4.56
C LEU A 3 -10.70 -6.13 3.12
N GLU A 4 -11.58 -6.95 2.57
CA GLU A 4 -12.10 -6.74 1.21
C GLU A 4 -12.92 -5.47 1.12
N THR A 5 -13.69 -5.16 2.16
CA THR A 5 -14.45 -3.91 2.25
C THR A 5 -13.52 -2.72 2.24
N LEU A 6 -12.44 -2.78 3.00
CA LEU A 6 -11.45 -1.71 3.08
C LEU A 6 -10.75 -1.51 1.73
N GLN A 7 -10.30 -2.60 1.09
CA GLN A 7 -9.68 -2.53 -0.24
C GLN A 7 -10.62 -1.94 -1.28
N ARG A 8 -11.88 -2.34 -1.26
CA ARG A 8 -12.89 -1.83 -2.17
C ARG A 8 -13.12 -0.34 -1.98
N ALA A 9 -13.17 0.11 -0.72
CA ALA A 9 -13.33 1.53 -0.40
C ALA A 9 -12.13 2.35 -0.88
N MET A 10 -10.92 1.87 -0.68
CA MET A 10 -9.70 2.53 -1.16
C MET A 10 -9.69 2.64 -2.68
N LEU A 11 -10.01 1.57 -3.37
CA LEU A 11 -10.01 1.55 -4.83
C LEU A 11 -11.09 2.46 -5.41
N ALA A 12 -12.29 2.44 -4.83
CA ALA A 12 -13.38 3.32 -5.25
C ALA A 12 -13.02 4.79 -5.08
N ALA A 13 -12.37 5.15 -3.97
CA ALA A 13 -11.91 6.51 -3.72
C ALA A 13 -10.84 6.94 -4.73
N LEU A 14 -9.90 6.05 -5.06
CA LEU A 14 -8.87 6.31 -6.06
C LEU A 14 -9.48 6.55 -7.44
N HIS A 15 -10.42 5.71 -7.84
CA HIS A 15 -11.11 5.88 -9.13
C HIS A 15 -11.88 7.21 -9.18
N ALA A 16 -12.53 7.57 -8.08
CA ALA A 16 -13.28 8.84 -8.00
C ALA A 16 -12.37 10.07 -8.09
N HIS A 17 -11.09 9.94 -7.71
CA HIS A 17 -10.11 11.03 -7.79
C HIS A 17 -9.26 10.99 -9.08
N GLY A 18 -9.66 10.18 -10.06
CA GLY A 18 -8.98 10.13 -11.35
C GLY A 18 -7.88 9.09 -11.49
N PHE A 19 -7.68 8.24 -10.49
CA PHE A 19 -6.72 7.14 -10.54
C PHE A 19 -7.42 5.84 -10.95
N ASP A 20 -8.14 5.88 -12.06
CA ASP A 20 -9.00 4.80 -12.54
C ASP A 20 -8.24 3.66 -13.24
N ASP A 21 -6.94 3.85 -13.48
CA ASP A 21 -6.06 2.81 -14.00
C ASP A 21 -5.49 1.87 -12.92
N LEU A 22 -5.76 2.15 -11.65
CA LEU A 22 -5.34 1.27 -10.56
C LEU A 22 -6.32 0.12 -10.36
N GLU A 23 -5.75 -1.06 -10.10
CA GLU A 23 -6.48 -2.29 -9.82
C GLU A 23 -6.11 -2.81 -8.44
N PRO A 24 -6.91 -3.74 -7.87
CA PRO A 24 -6.64 -4.23 -6.50
C PRO A 24 -5.23 -4.77 -6.29
N HIS A 25 -4.66 -5.46 -7.26
CA HIS A 25 -3.31 -6.05 -7.13
C HIS A 25 -2.19 -5.01 -7.10
N HIS A 26 -2.45 -3.77 -7.52
CA HIS A 26 -1.49 -2.67 -7.45
C HIS A 26 -1.34 -2.12 -6.04
N LEU A 27 -2.41 -2.17 -5.23
CA LEU A 27 -2.42 -1.56 -3.90
C LEU A 27 -1.41 -2.20 -2.96
N ASP A 28 -1.18 -3.50 -3.07
CA ASP A 28 -0.20 -4.20 -2.24
C ASP A 28 1.20 -3.63 -2.40
N VAL A 29 1.59 -3.34 -3.62
CA VAL A 29 2.92 -2.81 -3.93
C VAL A 29 3.03 -1.36 -3.49
N LEU A 30 2.01 -0.54 -3.78
CA LEU A 30 2.05 0.90 -3.55
C LEU A 30 2.05 1.29 -2.07
N GLN A 31 1.65 0.40 -1.17
CA GLN A 31 1.59 0.66 0.26
C GLN A 31 2.95 0.55 0.97
N HIS A 32 3.94 -0.07 0.33
CA HIS A 32 5.20 -0.40 1.01
C HIS A 32 6.33 0.60 0.86
N PRO A 33 6.57 1.21 -0.31
CA PRO A 33 7.69 2.14 -0.43
C PRO A 33 7.49 3.35 0.45
N GLY A 34 8.43 3.55 1.38
CA GLY A 34 8.48 4.74 2.21
C GLY A 34 9.18 5.90 1.49
N PRO A 35 9.44 7.02 2.20
CA PRO A 35 10.08 8.19 1.61
C PRO A 35 11.45 7.90 0.99
N GLN A 36 12.17 6.92 1.53
CA GLN A 36 13.50 6.55 1.05
C GLN A 36 13.48 5.44 0.01
N GLY A 37 12.29 4.95 -0.34
CA GLY A 37 12.14 3.84 -1.26
C GLY A 37 12.42 2.49 -0.61
N MET A 38 12.38 1.45 -1.41
CA MET A 38 12.55 0.07 -0.95
C MET A 38 13.27 -0.75 -2.01
N ARG A 39 14.14 -1.67 -1.57
CA ARG A 39 14.79 -2.60 -2.49
C ARG A 39 13.79 -3.63 -3.00
N PRO A 40 13.83 -3.97 -4.30
CA PRO A 40 12.91 -4.97 -4.85
C PRO A 40 12.94 -6.32 -4.12
N SER A 41 14.13 -6.78 -3.71
CA SER A 41 14.26 -8.05 -2.99
C SER A 41 13.51 -8.03 -1.65
N ASP A 42 13.58 -6.91 -0.92
CA ASP A 42 12.88 -6.76 0.34
C ASP A 42 11.37 -6.71 0.14
N LEU A 43 10.94 -6.05 -0.93
CA LEU A 43 9.54 -5.96 -1.28
C LEU A 43 8.97 -7.33 -1.67
N ALA A 44 9.70 -8.09 -2.48
CA ALA A 44 9.29 -9.44 -2.87
C ALA A 44 9.14 -10.36 -1.64
N THR A 45 10.09 -10.28 -0.70
CA THR A 45 10.04 -11.03 0.54
C THR A 45 8.81 -10.64 1.38
N ARG A 46 8.57 -9.35 1.50
CA ARG A 46 7.43 -8.85 2.29
C ARG A 46 6.09 -9.26 1.70
N LEU A 47 5.96 -9.23 0.38
CA LEU A 47 4.75 -9.63 -0.32
C LEU A 47 4.63 -11.14 -0.50
N ARG A 48 5.68 -11.89 -0.20
CA ARG A 48 5.72 -13.35 -0.36
C ARG A 48 5.44 -13.79 -1.81
N ILE A 49 6.05 -13.09 -2.75
CA ILE A 49 5.95 -13.40 -4.17
C ILE A 49 7.35 -13.58 -4.77
N SER A 50 7.41 -14.18 -5.95
CA SER A 50 8.66 -14.35 -6.67
C SER A 50 9.17 -13.02 -7.21
N LYS A 51 10.48 -12.96 -7.52
CA LYS A 51 11.07 -11.79 -8.16
C LYS A 51 10.43 -11.52 -9.51
N GLN A 52 10.07 -12.56 -10.26
CA GLN A 52 9.40 -12.41 -11.55
C GLN A 52 8.02 -11.76 -11.41
N ALA A 53 7.23 -12.24 -10.45
CA ALA A 53 5.90 -11.69 -10.20
C ALA A 53 6.00 -10.23 -9.78
N LEU A 54 6.96 -9.91 -8.90
CA LEU A 54 7.18 -8.53 -8.49
C LEU A 54 7.59 -7.65 -9.66
N ASN A 55 8.56 -8.09 -10.47
CA ASN A 55 9.03 -7.32 -11.62
C ASN A 55 7.90 -7.00 -12.60
N TYR A 56 6.99 -7.94 -12.81
CA TYR A 56 5.81 -7.70 -13.63
C TYR A 56 4.95 -6.57 -13.08
N LYS A 57 4.65 -6.62 -11.77
CA LYS A 57 3.85 -5.58 -11.10
C LYS A 57 4.56 -4.23 -11.11
N LEU A 58 5.86 -4.22 -10.85
CA LEU A 58 6.64 -2.98 -10.89
C LEU A 58 6.65 -2.36 -12.29
N GLY A 59 6.80 -3.18 -13.32
CA GLY A 59 6.76 -2.71 -14.71
C GLY A 59 5.44 -2.06 -15.06
N GLU A 60 4.32 -2.63 -14.63
CA GLU A 60 3.01 -2.01 -14.83
C GLU A 60 2.91 -0.65 -14.14
N LEU A 61 3.28 -0.59 -12.87
CA LEU A 61 3.17 0.64 -12.08
C LEU A 61 4.14 1.73 -12.55
N GLU A 62 5.30 1.34 -13.06
CA GLU A 62 6.22 2.27 -13.71
C GLU A 62 5.60 2.87 -14.97
N ARG A 63 4.99 2.04 -15.83
CA ARG A 63 4.32 2.50 -17.04
C ARG A 63 3.18 3.45 -16.73
N LEU A 64 2.42 3.16 -15.67
CA LEU A 64 1.30 4.00 -15.24
C LEU A 64 1.76 5.27 -14.53
N GLY A 65 3.04 5.35 -14.20
CA GLY A 65 3.64 6.56 -13.62
C GLY A 65 3.56 6.68 -12.11
N TYR A 66 3.27 5.61 -11.39
CA TYR A 66 3.17 5.63 -9.93
C TYR A 66 4.47 5.31 -9.21
N LEU A 67 5.33 4.54 -9.85
CA LEU A 67 6.61 4.13 -9.28
C LEU A 67 7.76 4.49 -10.21
N GLU A 68 8.93 4.66 -9.62
CA GLU A 68 10.17 4.82 -10.37
C GLU A 68 11.30 4.05 -9.70
N ARG A 69 12.28 3.66 -10.48
CA ARG A 69 13.50 3.03 -9.97
C ARG A 69 14.55 4.11 -9.82
N ARG A 70 15.16 4.16 -8.66
CA ARG A 70 16.21 5.12 -8.33
C ARG A 70 17.50 4.40 -8.00
N PRO A 71 18.68 5.03 -8.22
CA PRO A 71 19.92 4.46 -7.70
C PRO A 71 19.86 4.30 -6.19
N ASP A 72 20.36 3.15 -5.69
CA ASP A 72 20.46 2.95 -4.24
C ASP A 72 21.66 3.76 -3.73
N PRO A 73 21.47 4.68 -2.76
CA PRO A 73 22.57 5.49 -2.24
C PRO A 73 23.65 4.67 -1.53
N ASP A 74 23.28 3.48 -1.01
CA ASP A 74 24.20 2.60 -0.30
C ASP A 74 24.90 1.60 -1.22
N ASP A 75 24.34 1.34 -2.41
CA ASP A 75 24.90 0.42 -3.38
C ASP A 75 24.50 0.83 -4.81
N LEU A 76 25.41 1.47 -5.50
CA LEU A 76 25.18 1.98 -6.86
C LEU A 76 24.88 0.91 -7.90
N ARG A 77 25.12 -0.36 -7.58
CA ARG A 77 24.79 -1.49 -8.45
C ARG A 77 23.32 -1.88 -8.36
N SER A 78 22.64 -1.43 -7.31
CA SER A 78 21.25 -1.75 -7.02
C SER A 78 20.33 -0.58 -7.30
N ARG A 79 19.04 -0.86 -7.37
CA ARG A 79 18.00 0.13 -7.52
C ARG A 79 17.04 0.05 -6.35
N ARG A 80 16.48 1.19 -5.99
CA ARG A 80 15.36 1.26 -5.04
C ARG A 80 14.10 1.62 -5.79
N ILE A 81 12.99 1.10 -5.33
CA ILE A 81 11.66 1.45 -5.83
C ILE A 81 11.13 2.58 -4.96
N GLY A 82 10.75 3.68 -5.59
CA GLY A 82 10.15 4.81 -4.90
C GLY A 82 8.88 5.28 -5.58
N LEU A 83 8.05 6.00 -4.84
CA LEU A 83 6.85 6.61 -5.38
C LEU A 83 7.22 7.86 -6.17
N THR A 84 6.60 8.03 -7.32
CA THR A 84 6.64 9.28 -8.08
C THR A 84 5.73 10.32 -7.41
N ASP A 85 5.69 11.54 -7.93
CA ASP A 85 4.72 12.55 -7.46
C ASP A 85 3.29 12.03 -7.61
N ARG A 86 2.98 11.38 -8.73
CA ARG A 86 1.68 10.76 -8.93
C ARG A 86 1.41 9.66 -7.91
N GLY A 87 2.42 8.82 -7.63
CA GLY A 87 2.31 7.79 -6.61
C GLY A 87 2.07 8.36 -5.22
N ARG A 88 2.76 9.43 -4.87
CA ARG A 88 2.56 10.09 -3.58
C ARG A 88 1.18 10.72 -3.46
N SER A 89 0.61 11.18 -4.55
CA SER A 89 -0.70 11.84 -4.53
C SER A 89 -1.85 10.91 -4.17
N ILE A 90 -1.66 9.59 -4.27
CA ILE A 90 -2.70 8.64 -3.85
C ILE A 90 -2.77 8.47 -2.34
N ILE A 91 -1.70 8.81 -1.61
CA ILE A 91 -1.61 8.57 -0.16
C ILE A 91 -2.73 9.26 0.62
N PRO A 92 -2.98 10.57 0.45
CA PRO A 92 -4.07 11.22 1.18
C PRO A 92 -5.45 10.67 0.79
N VAL A 93 -5.64 10.24 -0.45
CA VAL A 93 -6.88 9.62 -0.90
C VAL A 93 -7.14 8.31 -0.17
N ILE A 94 -6.11 7.46 -0.09
CA ILE A 94 -6.19 6.19 0.63
C ILE A 94 -6.45 6.43 2.12
N ARG A 95 -5.71 7.34 2.74
CA ARG A 95 -5.88 7.67 4.17
C ARG A 95 -7.29 8.11 4.48
N ASN A 96 -7.86 8.96 3.63
CA ASN A 96 -9.22 9.44 3.82
C ASN A 96 -10.24 8.31 3.69
N ALA A 97 -10.08 7.42 2.72
CA ALA A 97 -10.95 6.26 2.53
C ALA A 97 -10.91 5.32 3.74
N VAL A 98 -9.71 5.09 4.29
CA VAL A 98 -9.54 4.28 5.50
C VAL A 98 -10.26 4.92 6.70
N ARG A 99 -10.10 6.22 6.88
CA ARG A 99 -10.77 6.95 7.97
C ARG A 99 -12.28 6.87 7.87
N GLU A 100 -12.82 7.02 6.67
CA GLU A 100 -14.27 6.93 6.47
C GLU A 100 -14.80 5.53 6.76
N THR A 101 -14.09 4.50 6.33
CA THR A 101 -14.45 3.12 6.62
C THR A 101 -14.40 2.84 8.12
N GLU A 102 -13.38 3.35 8.81
CA GLU A 102 -13.27 3.21 10.26
C GLU A 102 -14.39 3.92 11.01
N ARG A 103 -14.84 5.07 10.51
CA ARG A 103 -16.00 5.77 11.07
C ARG A 103 -17.26 4.93 10.96
N GLU A 104 -17.46 4.28 9.83
CA GLU A 104 -18.59 3.36 9.62
C GLU A 104 -18.53 2.19 10.59
N TRP A 105 -17.35 1.61 10.77
CA TRP A 105 -17.16 0.51 11.71
C TRP A 105 -17.37 0.96 13.15
N ALA A 106 -16.90 2.17 13.51
CA ALA A 106 -17.11 2.73 14.84
C ALA A 106 -18.60 2.96 15.13
N ALA A 107 -19.38 3.34 14.13
CA ALA A 107 -20.81 3.50 14.27
C ALA A 107 -21.52 2.19 14.60
N VAL A 108 -20.99 1.06 14.11
CA VAL A 108 -21.54 -0.27 14.38
C VAL A 108 -21.02 -0.84 15.70
N LEU A 109 -19.71 -0.76 15.94
CA LEU A 109 -19.02 -1.41 17.06
C LEU A 109 -18.89 -0.53 18.30
N GLY A 110 -18.92 0.79 18.14
CA GLY A 110 -18.48 1.74 19.14
C GLY A 110 -16.99 1.98 19.08
N SER A 111 -16.55 3.16 19.48
CA SER A 111 -15.14 3.59 19.37
C SER A 111 -14.19 2.73 20.19
N ASP A 112 -14.60 2.30 21.39
CA ASP A 112 -13.76 1.52 22.28
C ASP A 112 -13.47 0.13 21.71
N ARG A 113 -14.48 -0.53 21.16
CA ARG A 113 -14.31 -1.86 20.54
C ARG A 113 -13.48 -1.81 19.28
N LEU A 114 -13.62 -0.75 18.48
CA LEU A 114 -12.80 -0.54 17.29
C LEU A 114 -11.33 -0.33 17.67
N GLU A 115 -11.06 0.46 18.71
CA GLU A 115 -9.70 0.69 19.18
C GLU A 115 -9.06 -0.58 19.73
N GLU A 116 -9.83 -1.40 20.44
CA GLU A 116 -9.39 -2.72 20.91
C GLU A 116 -8.98 -3.62 19.73
N LEU A 117 -9.82 -3.66 18.70
CA LEU A 117 -9.53 -4.43 17.48
C LEU A 117 -8.24 -3.94 16.83
N ARG A 118 -8.07 -2.63 16.69
CA ARG A 118 -6.88 -2.01 16.11
C ARG A 118 -5.63 -2.42 16.90
N SER A 119 -5.68 -2.32 18.24
CA SER A 119 -4.56 -2.67 19.11
C SER A 119 -4.20 -4.15 18.98
N THR A 120 -5.20 -5.02 18.89
CA THR A 120 -4.98 -6.46 18.72
C THR A 120 -4.31 -6.76 17.38
N LEU A 121 -4.76 -6.13 16.29
CA LEU A 121 -4.16 -6.33 14.97
C LEU A 121 -2.73 -5.83 14.91
N LEU A 122 -2.43 -4.69 15.55
CA LEU A 122 -1.07 -4.16 15.62
C LEU A 122 -0.16 -5.10 16.40
N ALA A 123 -0.63 -5.66 17.51
CA ALA A 123 0.15 -6.62 18.29
C ALA A 123 0.48 -7.87 17.47
N LEU A 124 -0.47 -8.38 16.67
CA LEU A 124 -0.22 -9.51 15.79
C LEU A 124 0.77 -9.15 14.68
N HIS A 125 0.69 -7.94 14.16
CA HIS A 125 1.62 -7.46 13.14
C HIS A 125 3.05 -7.39 13.68
N ASP A 126 3.23 -6.88 14.88
CA ASP A 126 4.56 -6.77 15.53
C ASP A 126 5.19 -8.14 15.75
N GLU A 127 4.40 -9.16 16.08
CA GLU A 127 4.91 -10.51 16.27
C GLU A 127 5.28 -11.21 14.95
N ASN A 128 4.56 -10.93 13.87
CA ASN A 128 4.69 -11.65 12.61
C ASN A 128 5.33 -10.83 11.48
N GLY A 129 5.37 -9.54 11.61
CA GLY A 129 5.75 -8.62 10.54
C GLY A 129 7.12 -7.99 10.62
N THR A 130 7.89 -8.35 11.59
CA THR A 130 9.24 -7.77 11.77
C THR A 130 10.24 -8.26 10.75
#